data_b9cbeee26997819e399edf38b0d1f705
#
_entry.id   b9cbeee26997819e399edf38b0d1f705
#
_cell.length_a   1.000
_cell.length_b   1.000
_cell.length_c   1.000
_cell.angle_alpha   90.00
_cell.angle_beta   90.00
_cell.angle_gamma   90.00
#
_symmetry.space_group_name_H-M   'P 1'
#
loop_
_entity.id
_entity.type
_entity.pdbx_description
1 polymer ?
#
loop_
_entity_poly.entity_id
_entity_poly.type
_entity_poly.pdbx_seq_one_letter_code
_entity_poly.pdbx_strand_id
1 'polypeptide(L)'
;AVEEASFARGPALVGILGVIFGPVPALITAGVILLVFGSWFAVHPTVRLVAPHPASTEQAQGRLLTLGTVQTTIGILFMGLVFGTVQTGTTSLATQAGQPGYAGLLHALLSIGSASAGLLLPRLARRLDMVRRWQIFALGLAVLSVPLLFVHTLGSAAIVMVILGLAAAPYMITLYSSAERVTPASRLGTVMTLLAATTSLGYAVGAAAAGRMTDLHGPMGGYGLTVAVGAMAFIHALCAARPVLARAESPVHIDVSAQD
;
A
#
# COMPACT_ATOMS: atom_id res chain seq x y z
N ALA A 1 2.49 -2.81 13.85
CA ALA A 1 3.82 -3.36 14.19
C ALA A 1 4.00 -4.81 13.72
N VAL A 2 3.10 -5.75 14.06
CA VAL A 2 3.22 -7.17 13.65
C VAL A 2 3.02 -7.32 12.14
N GLU A 3 2.05 -6.64 11.58
CA GLU A 3 1.73 -6.64 10.15
C GLU A 3 2.90 -6.06 9.31
N GLU A 4 3.46 -4.94 9.72
CA GLU A 4 4.64 -4.35 9.07
C GLU A 4 5.88 -5.23 9.17
N ALA A 5 6.08 -5.92 10.31
CA ALA A 5 7.14 -6.90 10.45
C ALA A 5 6.97 -8.08 9.48
N SER A 6 5.74 -8.48 9.17
CA SER A 6 5.45 -9.52 8.18
C SER A 6 5.77 -9.08 6.76
N PHE A 7 5.46 -7.83 6.42
CA PHE A 7 5.83 -7.25 5.11
C PHE A 7 7.35 -7.16 4.89
N ALA A 8 8.13 -6.97 5.94
CA ALA A 8 9.58 -6.98 5.84
C ALA A 8 10.16 -8.41 5.78
N ARG A 9 9.65 -9.32 6.64
CA ARG A 9 10.15 -10.69 6.75
C ARG A 9 9.82 -11.55 5.54
N GLY A 10 8.63 -11.38 4.95
CA GLY A 10 8.20 -12.15 3.78
C GLY A 10 9.18 -12.03 2.60
N PRO A 11 9.35 -10.81 2.03
CA PRO A 11 10.31 -10.60 0.94
C PRO A 11 11.75 -10.92 1.30
N ALA A 12 12.18 -10.66 2.56
CA ALA A 12 13.51 -11.01 3.02
C ALA A 12 13.75 -12.52 3.01
N LEU A 13 12.81 -13.31 3.54
CA LEU A 13 12.89 -14.76 3.55
C LEU A 13 12.96 -15.34 2.13
N VAL A 14 12.06 -14.87 1.25
CA VAL A 14 12.05 -15.30 -0.16
C VAL A 14 13.33 -14.88 -0.87
N GLY A 15 13.84 -13.68 -0.61
CA GLY A 15 15.10 -13.20 -1.18
C GLY A 15 16.30 -14.03 -0.70
N ILE A 16 16.43 -14.32 0.59
CA ILE A 16 17.50 -15.15 1.17
C ILE A 16 17.44 -16.56 0.58
N LEU A 17 16.26 -17.20 0.59
CA LEU A 17 16.08 -18.54 0.02
C LEU A 17 16.36 -18.55 -1.49
N GLY A 18 15.96 -17.50 -2.21
CA GLY A 18 16.22 -17.36 -3.63
C GLY A 18 17.71 -17.20 -3.98
N VAL A 19 18.48 -16.53 -3.11
CA VAL A 19 19.93 -16.39 -3.26
C VAL A 19 20.66 -17.69 -2.95
N ILE A 20 20.26 -18.41 -1.89
CA ILE A 20 20.98 -19.60 -1.42
C ILE A 20 20.59 -20.85 -2.19
N PHE A 21 19.30 -21.07 -2.42
CA PHE A 21 18.75 -22.32 -2.96
C PHE A 21 18.10 -22.16 -4.34
N GLY A 22 18.02 -20.94 -4.86
CA GLY A 22 17.35 -20.62 -6.12
C GLY A 22 15.84 -20.34 -5.97
N PRO A 23 15.17 -19.92 -7.06
CA PRO A 23 13.80 -19.42 -7.00
C PRO A 23 12.75 -20.51 -6.70
N VAL A 24 12.96 -21.74 -7.16
CA VAL A 24 11.96 -22.82 -6.99
C VAL A 24 11.79 -23.23 -5.53
N PRO A 25 12.85 -23.53 -4.75
CA PRO A 25 12.72 -23.80 -3.32
C PRO A 25 12.12 -22.63 -2.53
N ALA A 26 12.45 -21.38 -2.91
CA ALA A 26 11.87 -20.19 -2.26
C ALA A 26 10.34 -20.14 -2.47
N LEU A 27 9.87 -20.40 -3.69
CA LEU A 27 8.44 -20.44 -4.00
C LEU A 27 7.71 -21.58 -3.27
N ILE A 28 8.29 -22.78 -3.25
CA ILE A 28 7.73 -23.93 -2.53
C ILE A 28 7.60 -23.62 -1.05
N THR A 29 8.64 -23.05 -0.43
CA THR A 29 8.64 -22.68 0.99
C THR A 29 7.54 -21.65 1.28
N ALA A 30 7.38 -20.63 0.46
CA ALA A 30 6.32 -19.65 0.60
C ALA A 30 4.92 -20.29 0.50
N GLY A 31 4.73 -21.22 -0.46
CA GLY A 31 3.49 -21.97 -0.62
C GLY A 31 3.17 -22.85 0.59
N VAL A 32 4.16 -23.57 1.13
CA VAL A 32 4.00 -24.41 2.32
C VAL A 32 3.62 -23.56 3.55
N ILE A 33 4.32 -22.43 3.77
CA ILE A 33 4.01 -21.50 4.86
C ILE A 33 2.55 -21.00 4.73
N LEU A 34 2.15 -20.59 3.55
CA LEU A 34 0.79 -20.12 3.29
C LEU A 34 -0.24 -21.22 3.58
N LEU A 35 -0.02 -22.43 3.11
CA LEU A 35 -0.94 -23.55 3.33
C LEU A 35 -1.03 -23.93 4.82
N VAL A 36 0.10 -24.03 5.51
CA VAL A 36 0.13 -24.42 6.93
C VAL A 36 -0.54 -23.35 7.81
N PHE A 37 -0.09 -22.10 7.71
CA PHE A 37 -0.61 -21.05 8.57
C PHE A 37 -2.00 -20.58 8.12
N GLY A 38 -2.31 -20.60 6.83
CA GLY A 38 -3.65 -20.31 6.31
C GLY A 38 -4.67 -21.35 6.75
N SER A 39 -4.34 -22.63 6.67
CA SER A 39 -5.21 -23.71 7.17
C SER A 39 -5.39 -23.62 8.68
N TRP A 40 -4.30 -23.37 9.43
CA TRP A 40 -4.38 -23.20 10.88
C TRP A 40 -5.29 -22.02 11.25
N PHE A 41 -5.13 -20.88 10.57
CA PHE A 41 -6.01 -19.73 10.78
C PHE A 41 -7.47 -20.06 10.49
N ALA A 42 -7.76 -20.76 9.39
CA ALA A 42 -9.12 -21.10 8.98
C ALA A 42 -9.85 -22.00 10.00
N VAL A 43 -9.14 -22.92 10.68
CA VAL A 43 -9.71 -23.83 11.68
C VAL A 43 -9.61 -23.31 13.12
N HIS A 44 -8.93 -22.16 13.33
CA HIS A 44 -8.68 -21.65 14.68
C HIS A 44 -9.99 -21.24 15.38
N PRO A 45 -10.19 -21.58 16.67
CA PRO A 45 -11.44 -21.27 17.39
C PRO A 45 -11.81 -19.78 17.42
N THR A 46 -10.81 -18.89 17.34
CA THR A 46 -11.05 -17.42 17.32
C THR A 46 -11.78 -16.94 16.07
N VAL A 47 -11.79 -17.70 14.97
CA VAL A 47 -12.59 -17.38 13.79
C VAL A 47 -14.08 -17.32 14.13
N ARG A 48 -14.52 -18.13 15.10
CA ARG A 48 -15.92 -18.15 15.58
C ARG A 48 -16.27 -16.92 16.43
N LEU A 49 -15.27 -16.20 16.97
CA LEU A 49 -15.49 -14.97 17.74
C LEU A 49 -15.81 -13.78 16.82
N VAL A 50 -15.47 -13.88 15.53
CA VAL A 50 -15.91 -12.98 14.47
C VAL A 50 -17.22 -13.52 13.88
N ALA A 51 -18.22 -13.77 14.75
CA ALA A 51 -19.53 -14.13 14.28
C ALA A 51 -20.05 -13.04 13.35
N PRO A 52 -20.65 -13.39 12.19
CA PRO A 52 -21.33 -12.41 11.39
C PRO A 52 -22.36 -11.75 12.33
N HIS A 53 -22.24 -10.45 12.58
CA HIS A 53 -23.37 -9.72 13.11
C HIS A 53 -24.52 -10.04 12.17
N PRO A 54 -25.68 -10.54 12.67
CA PRO A 54 -26.82 -10.72 11.82
C PRO A 54 -26.99 -9.39 11.11
N ALA A 55 -26.88 -9.41 9.80
CA ALA A 55 -27.11 -8.25 8.97
C ALA A 55 -28.56 -7.87 9.25
N SER A 56 -28.78 -7.02 10.23
CA SER A 56 -30.05 -6.34 10.38
C SER A 56 -30.24 -5.59 9.08
N THR A 57 -31.17 -6.06 8.29
CA THR A 57 -31.53 -5.58 6.94
C THR A 57 -31.82 -4.06 6.97
N GLU A 58 -32.05 -3.51 8.15
CA GLU A 58 -32.32 -2.08 8.37
C GLU A 58 -31.05 -1.19 8.51
N GLN A 59 -29.89 -1.75 8.84
CA GLN A 59 -28.67 -0.94 9.09
C GLN A 59 -27.74 -0.74 7.90
N ALA A 60 -28.07 -1.29 6.75
CA ALA A 60 -27.33 -1.06 5.51
C ALA A 60 -27.68 0.27 4.82
N GLN A 61 -28.32 1.20 5.55
CA GLN A 61 -28.70 2.51 5.03
C GLN A 61 -27.47 3.42 4.91
N GLY A 62 -27.08 3.74 3.70
CA GLY A 62 -25.99 4.64 3.35
C GLY A 62 -25.36 4.25 2.02
N ARG A 63 -24.99 5.25 1.22
CA ARG A 63 -24.26 5.01 -0.04
C ARG A 63 -22.86 4.48 0.29
N LEU A 64 -22.52 3.29 -0.22
CA LEU A 64 -21.17 2.72 -0.11
C LEU A 64 -20.16 3.62 -0.84
N LEU A 65 -20.53 4.11 -2.02
CA LEU A 65 -19.71 4.98 -2.86
C LEU A 65 -20.00 6.44 -2.51
N THR A 66 -19.43 6.89 -1.41
CA THR A 66 -19.34 8.33 -1.10
C THR A 66 -18.14 8.95 -1.80
N LEU A 67 -18.12 10.27 -1.95
CA LEU A 67 -16.93 10.95 -2.50
C LEU A 67 -15.69 10.60 -1.68
N GLY A 68 -15.81 10.50 -0.35
CA GLY A 68 -14.72 10.12 0.53
C GLY A 68 -14.18 8.73 0.22
N THR A 69 -15.06 7.72 0.12
CA THR A 69 -14.69 6.35 -0.22
C THR A 69 -14.05 6.26 -1.60
N VAL A 70 -14.62 6.92 -2.60
CA VAL A 70 -14.07 6.91 -3.97
C VAL A 70 -12.68 7.53 -4.01
N GLN A 71 -12.47 8.69 -3.39
CA GLN A 71 -11.18 9.37 -3.42
C GLN A 71 -10.10 8.61 -2.64
N THR A 72 -10.43 8.03 -1.49
CA THR A 72 -9.48 7.18 -0.74
C THR A 72 -9.15 5.90 -1.52
N THR A 73 -10.11 5.32 -2.23
CA THR A 73 -9.91 4.15 -3.10
C THR A 73 -8.96 4.49 -4.27
N ILE A 74 -9.13 5.66 -4.92
CA ILE A 74 -8.21 6.12 -5.96
C ILE A 74 -6.80 6.35 -5.39
N GLY A 75 -6.68 6.94 -4.20
CA GLY A 75 -5.40 7.09 -3.52
C GLY A 75 -4.68 5.76 -3.26
N ILE A 76 -5.42 4.75 -2.81
CA ILE A 76 -4.90 3.39 -2.59
C ILE A 76 -4.55 2.70 -3.92
N LEU A 77 -5.28 2.94 -5.00
CA LEU A 77 -4.93 2.46 -6.33
C LEU A 77 -3.54 2.95 -6.74
N PHE A 78 -3.25 4.24 -6.55
CA PHE A 78 -1.91 4.77 -6.82
C PHE A 78 -0.82 4.10 -5.98
N MET A 79 -1.10 3.77 -4.73
CA MET A 79 -0.15 3.02 -3.89
C MET A 79 0.14 1.63 -4.46
N GLY A 80 -0.90 0.91 -4.89
CA GLY A 80 -0.75 -0.38 -5.58
C GLY A 80 0.08 -0.24 -6.86
N LEU A 81 -0.21 0.76 -7.70
CA LEU A 81 0.56 1.06 -8.90
C LEU A 81 2.04 1.32 -8.59
N VAL A 82 2.36 2.14 -7.58
CA VAL A 82 3.74 2.38 -7.14
C VAL A 82 4.43 1.08 -6.75
N PHE A 83 3.78 0.23 -5.95
CA PHE A 83 4.34 -1.06 -5.57
C PHE A 83 4.61 -1.96 -6.78
N GLY A 84 3.64 -2.08 -7.70
CA GLY A 84 3.79 -2.91 -8.89
C GLY A 84 4.92 -2.43 -9.80
N THR A 85 5.00 -1.11 -10.04
CA THR A 85 6.02 -0.53 -10.91
C THR A 85 7.43 -0.61 -10.32
N VAL A 86 7.58 -0.29 -9.03
CA VAL A 86 8.89 -0.34 -8.37
C VAL A 86 9.41 -1.77 -8.25
N GLN A 87 8.51 -2.73 -7.96
CA GLN A 87 8.90 -4.13 -7.86
C GLN A 87 9.38 -4.68 -9.21
N THR A 88 8.66 -4.39 -10.28
CA THR A 88 9.02 -4.84 -11.62
C THR A 88 10.35 -4.22 -12.09
N GLY A 89 10.53 -2.91 -11.90
CA GLY A 89 11.80 -2.23 -12.23
C GLY A 89 12.98 -2.81 -11.45
N THR A 90 12.79 -3.09 -10.15
CA THR A 90 13.81 -3.67 -9.28
C THR A 90 14.14 -5.11 -9.66
N THR A 91 13.14 -5.90 -10.00
CA THR A 91 13.35 -7.29 -10.50
C THR A 91 14.10 -7.28 -11.83
N SER A 92 13.76 -6.37 -12.74
CA SER A 92 14.47 -6.20 -14.00
C SER A 92 15.94 -5.82 -13.76
N LEU A 93 16.22 -4.88 -12.84
CA LEU A 93 17.60 -4.50 -12.48
C LEU A 93 18.39 -5.68 -11.91
N ALA A 94 17.82 -6.43 -10.99
CA ALA A 94 18.47 -7.59 -10.38
C ALA A 94 18.74 -8.70 -11.41
N THR A 95 17.82 -8.92 -12.35
CA THR A 95 17.97 -9.89 -13.43
C THR A 95 19.07 -9.48 -14.40
N GLN A 96 19.12 -8.20 -14.80
CA GLN A 96 20.19 -7.67 -15.68
C GLN A 96 21.58 -7.72 -15.02
N ALA A 97 21.63 -7.58 -13.70
CA ALA A 97 22.86 -7.75 -12.93
C ALA A 97 23.26 -9.23 -12.75
N GLY A 98 22.53 -10.18 -13.30
CA GLY A 98 22.77 -11.62 -13.15
C GLY A 98 22.45 -12.17 -11.75
N GLN A 99 21.73 -11.42 -10.92
CA GLN A 99 21.46 -11.73 -9.51
C GLN A 99 19.97 -11.58 -9.16
N PRO A 100 19.06 -12.34 -9.79
CA PRO A 100 17.61 -12.15 -9.64
C PRO A 100 17.11 -12.32 -8.18
N GLY A 101 17.78 -13.15 -7.38
CA GLY A 101 17.42 -13.33 -5.96
C GLY A 101 17.54 -12.06 -5.11
N TYR A 102 18.38 -11.10 -5.51
CA TYR A 102 18.52 -9.82 -4.81
C TYR A 102 17.28 -8.93 -4.91
N ALA A 103 16.38 -9.17 -5.86
CA ALA A 103 15.12 -8.43 -5.95
C ALA A 103 14.32 -8.52 -4.64
N GLY A 104 14.20 -9.70 -4.04
CA GLY A 104 13.53 -9.90 -2.75
C GLY A 104 14.21 -9.15 -1.60
N LEU A 105 15.54 -9.12 -1.57
CA LEU A 105 16.30 -8.37 -0.55
C LEU A 105 16.11 -6.86 -0.67
N LEU A 106 16.09 -6.34 -1.90
CA LEU A 106 15.81 -4.91 -2.16
C LEU A 106 14.40 -4.52 -1.69
N HIS A 107 13.40 -5.41 -1.89
CA HIS A 107 12.06 -5.19 -1.36
C HIS A 107 12.00 -5.25 0.17
N ALA A 108 12.80 -6.12 0.79
CA ALA A 108 12.92 -6.12 2.24
C ALA A 108 13.48 -4.80 2.78
N LEU A 109 14.43 -4.18 2.08
CA LEU A 109 14.96 -2.86 2.44
C LEU A 109 13.91 -1.76 2.33
N LEU A 110 13.07 -1.77 1.29
CA LEU A 110 11.91 -0.88 1.18
C LEU A 110 10.97 -1.06 2.38
N SER A 111 10.71 -2.32 2.77
CA SER A 111 9.86 -2.62 3.91
C SER A 111 10.47 -2.15 5.24
N ILE A 112 11.78 -2.20 5.40
CA ILE A 112 12.48 -1.66 6.59
C ILE A 112 12.30 -0.15 6.68
N GLY A 113 12.49 0.58 5.58
CA GLY A 113 12.21 2.02 5.50
C GLY A 113 10.76 2.35 5.86
N SER A 114 9.84 1.58 5.29
CA SER A 114 8.40 1.70 5.49
C SER A 114 7.99 1.46 6.96
N ALA A 115 8.47 0.39 7.56
CA ALA A 115 8.21 0.06 8.97
C ALA A 115 8.78 1.12 9.92
N SER A 116 9.99 1.61 9.65
CA SER A 116 10.63 2.67 10.45
C SER A 116 9.80 3.93 10.45
N ALA A 117 9.31 4.36 9.28
CA ALA A 117 8.46 5.53 9.15
C ALA A 117 7.08 5.33 9.79
N GLY A 118 6.48 4.13 9.63
CA GLY A 118 5.22 3.77 10.27
C GLY A 118 5.27 3.86 11.80
N LEU A 119 6.37 3.42 12.41
CA LEU A 119 6.60 3.52 13.86
C LEU A 119 6.75 4.97 14.34
N LEU A 120 7.31 5.85 13.50
CA LEU A 120 7.49 7.27 13.82
C LEU A 120 6.22 8.09 13.54
N LEU A 121 5.32 7.58 12.70
CA LEU A 121 4.12 8.28 12.28
C LEU A 121 3.24 8.78 13.43
N PRO A 122 3.00 8.06 14.53
CA PRO A 122 2.17 8.56 15.63
C PRO A 122 2.72 9.83 16.28
N ARG A 123 4.05 10.01 16.30
CA ARG A 123 4.70 11.24 16.81
C ARG A 123 4.49 12.41 15.84
N LEU A 124 4.63 12.17 14.55
CA LEU A 124 4.44 13.17 13.51
C LEU A 124 2.96 13.53 13.32
N ALA A 125 2.07 12.56 13.47
CA ALA A 125 0.63 12.71 13.33
C ALA A 125 0.02 13.68 14.32
N ARG A 126 0.61 13.84 15.51
CA ARG A 126 0.15 14.79 16.53
C ARG A 126 0.26 16.26 16.10
N ARG A 127 1.13 16.56 15.14
CA ARG A 127 1.44 17.92 14.68
C ARG A 127 0.81 18.28 13.33
N LEU A 128 0.28 17.31 12.61
CA LEU A 128 -0.24 17.46 11.26
C LEU A 128 -1.70 17.06 11.21
N ASP A 129 -2.53 17.89 10.60
CA ASP A 129 -3.89 17.52 10.23
C ASP A 129 -3.89 16.42 9.14
N MET A 130 -5.01 15.74 8.97
CA MET A 130 -5.11 14.60 8.06
C MET A 130 -4.93 15.02 6.59
N VAL A 131 -5.38 16.23 6.21
CA VAL A 131 -5.20 16.78 4.85
C VAL A 131 -3.72 16.95 4.54
N ARG A 132 -2.99 17.63 5.44
CA ARG A 132 -1.54 17.85 5.28
C ARG A 132 -0.77 16.53 5.30
N ARG A 133 -1.15 15.60 6.14
CA ARG A 133 -0.53 14.26 6.17
C ARG A 133 -0.64 13.57 4.82
N TRP A 134 -1.85 13.53 4.24
CA TRP A 134 -2.06 12.93 2.93
C TRP A 134 -1.19 13.60 1.85
N GLN A 135 -1.20 14.94 1.80
CA GLN A 135 -0.42 15.70 0.82
C GLN A 135 1.10 15.54 1.01
N ILE A 136 1.62 15.60 2.23
CA ILE A 136 3.05 15.47 2.53
C ILE A 136 3.55 14.07 2.16
N PHE A 137 2.82 13.01 2.50
CA PHE A 137 3.28 11.65 2.20
C PHE A 137 3.10 11.30 0.72
N ALA A 138 2.10 11.86 0.03
CA ALA A 138 2.00 11.77 -1.43
C ALA A 138 3.15 12.52 -2.12
N LEU A 139 3.51 13.70 -1.65
CA LEU A 139 4.71 14.43 -2.10
C LEU A 139 5.98 13.60 -1.84
N GLY A 140 6.06 12.97 -0.65
CA GLY A 140 7.15 12.07 -0.31
C GLY A 140 7.29 10.94 -1.32
N LEU A 141 6.20 10.27 -1.70
CA LEU A 141 6.23 9.23 -2.74
C LEU A 141 6.73 9.78 -4.09
N ALA A 142 6.26 10.96 -4.50
CA ALA A 142 6.67 11.58 -5.76
C ALA A 142 8.17 11.95 -5.73
N VAL A 143 8.63 12.63 -4.69
CA VAL A 143 10.02 13.14 -4.61
C VAL A 143 11.02 12.01 -4.34
N LEU A 144 10.71 11.11 -3.39
CA LEU A 144 11.63 10.04 -3.01
C LEU A 144 11.68 8.90 -4.05
N SER A 145 10.78 8.88 -5.03
CA SER A 145 10.89 7.99 -6.21
C SER A 145 11.84 8.54 -7.27
N VAL A 146 12.09 9.85 -7.35
CA VAL A 146 12.96 10.45 -8.38
C VAL A 146 14.38 9.85 -8.41
N PRO A 147 15.06 9.57 -7.28
CA PRO A 147 16.36 8.93 -7.28
C PRO A 147 16.39 7.57 -7.98
N LEU A 148 15.26 6.87 -8.15
CA LEU A 148 15.19 5.62 -8.90
C LEU A 148 15.67 5.78 -10.35
N LEU A 149 15.50 6.96 -10.95
CA LEU A 149 15.95 7.24 -12.32
C LEU A 149 17.48 7.27 -12.46
N PHE A 150 18.20 7.32 -11.37
CA PHE A 150 19.66 7.35 -11.32
C PHE A 150 20.26 6.05 -10.77
N VAL A 151 19.42 5.03 -10.58
CA VAL A 151 19.86 3.73 -10.06
C VAL A 151 20.43 2.87 -11.20
N HIS A 152 21.71 2.56 -11.11
CA HIS A 152 22.41 1.71 -12.10
C HIS A 152 23.00 0.45 -11.47
N THR A 153 23.02 0.33 -10.15
CA THR A 153 23.59 -0.80 -9.41
C THR A 153 22.65 -1.27 -8.30
N LEU A 154 22.82 -2.53 -7.88
CA LEU A 154 22.05 -3.07 -6.73
C LEU A 154 22.32 -2.30 -5.44
N GLY A 155 23.56 -1.79 -5.26
CA GLY A 155 23.91 -0.99 -4.08
C GLY A 155 23.19 0.36 -4.05
N SER A 156 23.13 1.07 -5.19
CA SER A 156 22.34 2.32 -5.26
C SER A 156 20.85 2.06 -5.11
N ALA A 157 20.34 0.94 -5.68
CA ALA A 157 18.97 0.52 -5.47
C ALA A 157 18.64 0.30 -3.99
N ALA A 158 19.53 -0.36 -3.25
CA ALA A 158 19.35 -0.65 -1.82
C ALA A 158 19.10 0.63 -1.00
N ILE A 159 19.88 1.65 -1.24
CA ILE A 159 19.74 2.96 -0.54
C ILE A 159 18.40 3.61 -0.91
N VAL A 160 18.09 3.67 -2.21
CA VAL A 160 16.87 4.33 -2.69
C VAL A 160 15.62 3.58 -2.22
N MET A 161 15.66 2.25 -2.13
CA MET A 161 14.54 1.46 -1.59
C MET A 161 14.21 1.81 -0.14
N VAL A 162 15.23 1.93 0.73
CA VAL A 162 15.02 2.38 2.12
C VAL A 162 14.39 3.77 2.16
N ILE A 163 14.92 4.69 1.37
CA ILE A 163 14.45 6.09 1.32
C ILE A 163 12.99 6.16 0.82
N LEU A 164 12.65 5.45 -0.25
CA LEU A 164 11.30 5.41 -0.78
C LEU A 164 10.31 4.80 0.22
N GLY A 165 10.76 3.79 0.97
CA GLY A 165 9.99 3.17 2.03
C GLY A 165 9.51 4.17 3.09
N LEU A 166 10.30 5.21 3.39
CA LEU A 166 9.92 6.21 4.39
C LEU A 166 8.61 6.96 4.07
N ALA A 167 8.21 7.03 2.80
CA ALA A 167 6.93 7.63 2.41
C ALA A 167 5.81 6.59 2.24
N ALA A 168 6.14 5.33 1.93
CA ALA A 168 5.18 4.31 1.55
C ALA A 168 4.18 3.96 2.67
N ALA A 169 4.64 3.53 3.86
CA ALA A 169 3.75 3.20 4.96
C ALA A 169 2.96 4.43 5.47
N PRO A 170 3.58 5.60 5.71
CA PRO A 170 2.82 6.76 6.14
C PRO A 170 1.72 7.19 5.16
N TYR A 171 1.96 7.09 3.86
CA TYR A 171 0.95 7.35 2.84
C TYR A 171 -0.22 6.36 2.95
N MET A 172 0.09 5.06 2.97
CA MET A 172 -0.90 4.00 3.07
C MET A 172 -1.73 4.10 4.36
N ILE A 173 -1.07 4.23 5.52
CA ILE A 173 -1.74 4.39 6.82
C ILE A 173 -2.65 5.62 6.84
N THR A 174 -2.21 6.72 6.22
CA THR A 174 -3.03 7.95 6.15
C THR A 174 -4.29 7.73 5.33
N LEU A 175 -4.21 7.01 4.20
CA LEU A 175 -5.37 6.70 3.37
C LEU A 175 -6.37 5.77 4.07
N TYR A 176 -5.88 4.69 4.71
CA TYR A 176 -6.74 3.79 5.49
C TYR A 176 -7.42 4.52 6.63
N SER A 177 -6.68 5.35 7.39
CA SER A 177 -7.25 6.18 8.46
C SER A 177 -8.23 7.24 7.93
N SER A 178 -8.02 7.77 6.72
CA SER A 178 -8.97 8.69 6.08
C SER A 178 -10.25 7.97 5.68
N ALA A 179 -10.13 6.78 5.11
CA ALA A 179 -11.29 5.94 4.74
C ALA A 179 -12.11 5.55 5.96
N GLU A 180 -11.46 5.19 7.07
CA GLU A 180 -12.13 4.90 8.35
C GLU A 180 -12.97 6.08 8.85
N ARG A 181 -12.44 7.30 8.75
CA ARG A 181 -13.15 8.51 9.20
C ARG A 181 -14.38 8.87 8.36
N VAL A 182 -14.33 8.59 7.05
CA VAL A 182 -15.41 8.97 6.11
C VAL A 182 -16.42 7.86 5.88
N THR A 183 -16.22 6.69 6.51
CA THR A 183 -17.06 5.50 6.30
C THR A 183 -17.88 5.20 7.55
N PRO A 184 -19.20 5.04 7.43
CA PRO A 184 -20.03 4.58 8.55
C PRO A 184 -19.55 3.22 9.08
N ALA A 185 -19.65 3.02 10.42
CA ALA A 185 -19.17 1.80 11.07
C ALA A 185 -19.78 0.51 10.47
N SER A 186 -21.06 0.55 10.05
CA SER A 186 -21.76 -0.57 9.40
C SER A 186 -21.18 -0.97 8.04
N ARG A 187 -20.41 -0.10 7.38
CA ARG A 187 -19.80 -0.32 6.06
C ARG A 187 -18.28 -0.45 6.09
N LEU A 188 -17.67 -0.25 7.26
CA LEU A 188 -16.22 -0.18 7.40
C LEU A 188 -15.53 -1.44 6.88
N GLY A 189 -16.00 -2.64 7.24
CA GLY A 189 -15.43 -3.89 6.76
C GLY A 189 -15.44 -4.02 5.22
N THR A 190 -16.55 -3.63 4.60
CA THR A 190 -16.68 -3.66 3.12
C THR A 190 -15.70 -2.68 2.47
N VAL A 191 -15.56 -1.47 3.02
CA VAL A 191 -14.62 -0.46 2.48
C VAL A 191 -13.18 -0.90 2.67
N MET A 192 -12.81 -1.47 3.83
CA MET A 192 -11.46 -2.00 4.06
C MET A 192 -11.10 -3.11 3.08
N THR A 193 -12.06 -4.03 2.80
CA THR A 193 -11.88 -5.07 1.77
C THR A 193 -11.74 -4.47 0.37
N LEU A 194 -12.53 -3.45 0.04
CA LEU A 194 -12.43 -2.73 -1.23
C LEU A 194 -11.05 -2.10 -1.40
N LEU A 195 -10.52 -1.44 -0.37
CA LEU A 195 -9.18 -0.83 -0.40
C LEU A 195 -8.09 -1.90 -0.62
N ALA A 196 -8.18 -3.03 0.09
CA ALA A 196 -7.23 -4.14 -0.08
C ALA A 196 -7.28 -4.72 -1.51
N ALA A 197 -8.49 -4.98 -2.05
CA ALA A 197 -8.66 -5.44 -3.42
C ALA A 197 -8.13 -4.43 -4.44
N THR A 198 -8.36 -3.13 -4.20
CA THR A 198 -7.88 -2.05 -5.06
C THR A 198 -6.34 -1.94 -5.03
N THR A 199 -5.72 -2.16 -3.87
CA THR A 199 -4.25 -2.24 -3.78
C THR A 199 -3.72 -3.34 -4.68
N SER A 200 -4.32 -4.54 -4.61
CA SER A 200 -3.93 -5.69 -5.43
C SER A 200 -4.14 -5.44 -6.93
N LEU A 201 -5.27 -4.80 -7.30
CA LEU A 201 -5.54 -4.41 -8.68
C LEU A 201 -4.50 -3.39 -9.19
N GLY A 202 -4.23 -2.35 -8.38
CA GLY A 202 -3.21 -1.35 -8.71
C GLY A 202 -1.84 -1.99 -8.89
N TYR A 203 -1.47 -2.92 -8.00
CA TYR A 203 -0.23 -3.68 -8.12
C TYR A 203 -0.16 -4.45 -9.44
N ALA A 204 -1.20 -5.19 -9.79
CA ALA A 204 -1.24 -5.99 -11.01
C ALA A 204 -1.13 -5.11 -12.27
N VAL A 205 -1.89 -4.02 -12.33
CA VAL A 205 -1.85 -3.06 -13.44
C VAL A 205 -0.48 -2.37 -13.53
N GLY A 206 0.05 -1.93 -12.39
CA GLY A 206 1.37 -1.31 -12.29
C GLY A 206 2.48 -2.25 -12.75
N ALA A 207 2.45 -3.50 -12.29
CA ALA A 207 3.42 -4.52 -12.67
C ALA A 207 3.35 -4.85 -14.18
N ALA A 208 2.15 -4.99 -14.74
CA ALA A 208 1.96 -5.25 -16.16
C ALA A 208 2.46 -4.08 -17.03
N ALA A 209 2.13 -2.84 -16.67
CA ALA A 209 2.59 -1.66 -17.37
C ALA A 209 4.12 -1.51 -17.27
N ALA A 210 4.67 -1.71 -16.07
CA ALA A 210 6.12 -1.64 -15.86
C ALA A 210 6.85 -2.79 -16.57
N GLY A 211 6.28 -3.99 -16.63
CA GLY A 211 6.82 -5.10 -17.40
C GLY A 211 7.03 -4.69 -18.85
N ARG A 212 6.01 -4.14 -19.49
CA ARG A 212 6.11 -3.64 -20.86
C ARG A 212 7.17 -2.55 -21.03
N MET A 213 7.26 -1.62 -20.08
CA MET A 213 8.26 -0.57 -20.13
C MET A 213 9.68 -1.08 -19.86
N THR A 214 9.85 -2.08 -19.01
CA THR A 214 11.15 -2.71 -18.79
C THR A 214 11.63 -3.53 -19.97
N ASP A 215 10.72 -4.14 -20.74
CA ASP A 215 11.07 -4.82 -22.00
C ASP A 215 11.62 -3.84 -23.05
N LEU A 216 11.12 -2.62 -23.08
CA LEU A 216 11.49 -1.59 -24.05
C LEU A 216 12.71 -0.75 -23.63
N HIS A 217 12.82 -0.42 -22.35
CA HIS A 217 13.76 0.58 -21.82
C HIS A 217 14.61 0.06 -20.66
N GLY A 218 14.57 -1.25 -20.38
CA GLY A 218 15.24 -1.81 -19.21
C GLY A 218 14.63 -1.34 -17.89
N PRO A 219 15.32 -1.49 -16.75
CA PRO A 219 14.83 -1.12 -15.42
C PRO A 219 14.33 0.32 -15.32
N MET A 220 14.92 1.23 -16.11
CA MET A 220 14.55 2.64 -16.14
C MET A 220 13.11 2.85 -16.61
N GLY A 221 12.59 1.99 -17.48
CA GLY A 221 11.18 2.03 -17.89
C GLY A 221 10.22 1.81 -16.72
N GLY A 222 10.50 0.84 -15.87
CA GLY A 222 9.72 0.57 -14.65
C GLY A 222 9.84 1.71 -13.62
N TYR A 223 11.05 2.20 -13.40
CA TYR A 223 11.31 3.30 -12.47
C TYR A 223 10.69 4.63 -12.96
N GLY A 224 10.72 4.90 -14.26
CA GLY A 224 10.07 6.06 -14.86
C GLY A 224 8.55 6.07 -14.60
N LEU A 225 7.92 4.90 -14.74
CA LEU A 225 6.50 4.75 -14.38
C LEU A 225 6.27 4.96 -12.88
N THR A 226 7.17 4.49 -12.01
CA THR A 226 7.04 4.71 -10.56
C THR A 226 7.02 6.20 -10.24
N VAL A 227 7.91 6.99 -10.84
CA VAL A 227 7.95 8.44 -10.67
C VAL A 227 6.68 9.11 -11.21
N ALA A 228 6.22 8.70 -12.40
CA ALA A 228 4.99 9.25 -12.99
C ALA A 228 3.76 8.97 -12.10
N VAL A 229 3.62 7.74 -11.61
CA VAL A 229 2.52 7.36 -10.71
C VAL A 229 2.62 8.08 -9.37
N GLY A 230 3.82 8.24 -8.81
CA GLY A 230 4.06 9.04 -7.59
C GLY A 230 3.61 10.50 -7.77
N ALA A 231 3.95 11.11 -8.90
CA ALA A 231 3.49 12.46 -9.24
C ALA A 231 1.96 12.54 -9.37
N MET A 232 1.33 11.56 -10.02
CA MET A 232 -0.14 11.50 -10.13
C MET A 232 -0.80 11.32 -8.75
N ALA A 233 -0.23 10.50 -7.87
CA ALA A 233 -0.70 10.34 -6.50
C ALA A 233 -0.64 11.67 -5.71
N PHE A 234 0.40 12.46 -5.92
CA PHE A 234 0.53 13.78 -5.30
C PHE A 234 -0.51 14.78 -5.85
N ILE A 235 -0.68 14.87 -7.17
CA ILE A 235 -1.70 15.71 -7.79
C ILE A 235 -3.09 15.32 -7.27
N HIS A 236 -3.39 14.03 -7.22
CA HIS A 236 -4.64 13.53 -6.65
C HIS A 236 -4.82 13.96 -5.19
N ALA A 237 -3.77 13.86 -4.35
CA ALA A 237 -3.84 14.27 -2.95
C ALA A 237 -4.10 15.78 -2.79
N LEU A 238 -3.57 16.62 -3.67
CA LEU A 238 -3.87 18.08 -3.67
C LEU A 238 -5.33 18.36 -3.95
N CYS A 239 -5.94 17.63 -4.88
CA CYS A 239 -7.33 17.81 -5.28
C CYS A 239 -8.33 17.16 -4.31
N ALA A 240 -8.00 15.96 -3.79
CA ALA A 240 -8.94 15.10 -3.08
C ALA A 240 -8.94 15.29 -1.56
N ALA A 241 -7.79 15.58 -0.93
CA ALA A 241 -7.67 15.53 0.51
C ALA A 241 -8.59 16.52 1.25
N ARG A 242 -8.66 17.78 0.78
CA ARG A 242 -9.53 18.81 1.41
C ARG A 242 -11.02 18.48 1.31
N PRO A 243 -11.61 18.22 0.12
CA PRO A 243 -13.05 17.97 0.01
C PRO A 243 -13.49 16.67 0.68
N VAL A 244 -12.61 15.68 0.81
CA VAL A 244 -12.89 14.43 1.51
C VAL A 244 -13.01 14.67 3.01
N LEU A 245 -12.06 15.36 3.61
CA LEU A 245 -11.95 15.48 5.05
C LEU A 245 -12.82 16.61 5.62
N ALA A 246 -13.06 17.68 4.87
CA ALA A 246 -14.00 18.73 5.26
C ALA A 246 -15.43 18.20 5.43
N ARG A 247 -15.86 17.24 4.61
CA ARG A 247 -17.17 16.60 4.75
C ARG A 247 -17.28 15.66 5.95
N ALA A 248 -16.18 15.09 6.40
CA ALA A 248 -16.15 14.24 7.59
C ALA A 248 -16.29 15.04 8.89
N GLU A 249 -15.97 16.33 8.87
CA GLU A 249 -16.04 17.24 10.01
C GLU A 249 -17.39 17.98 10.10
N SER A 250 -18.23 17.94 9.06
CA SER A 250 -19.56 18.55 9.10
C SER A 250 -20.48 17.70 10.00
N PRO A 251 -21.00 18.25 11.13
CA PRO A 251 -21.94 17.52 11.96
C PRO A 251 -23.18 17.22 11.13
N VAL A 252 -23.68 15.99 11.22
CA VAL A 252 -25.02 15.64 10.73
C VAL A 252 -26.01 16.54 11.48
N HIS A 253 -26.54 17.54 10.81
CA HIS A 253 -27.69 18.31 11.32
C HIS A 253 -28.85 17.31 11.48
N ILE A 254 -29.01 16.80 12.68
CA ILE A 254 -30.24 16.13 13.07
C ILE A 254 -31.27 17.27 13.17
N ASP A 255 -32.12 17.33 12.14
CA ASP A 255 -33.26 18.23 12.12
C ASP A 255 -34.26 17.75 13.22
N VAL A 256 -34.18 18.37 14.39
CA VAL A 256 -35.02 18.05 15.57
C VAL A 256 -36.42 18.66 15.39
N SER A 257 -36.68 19.38 14.29
CA SER A 257 -37.95 20.09 14.05
C SER A 257 -39.11 19.22 13.53
N ALA A 258 -38.92 17.90 13.39
CA ALA A 258 -39.96 17.01 12.86
C ALA A 258 -40.67 16.14 13.93
N GLN A 259 -40.62 16.53 15.19
CA GLN A 259 -41.28 15.82 16.29
C GLN A 259 -42.25 16.69 17.08
N ASP A 260 -42.89 17.71 16.49
CA ASP A 260 -44.05 18.40 17.06
C ASP A 260 -45.30 18.08 16.25
#